data_c0c37cc1fa7e08d9ec31b602180b6339
#
_entry.id   c0c37cc1fa7e08d9ec31b602180b6339
#
_cell.length_a   1.000
_cell.length_b   1.000
_cell.length_c   1.000
_cell.angle_alpha   90.00
_cell.angle_beta   90.00
_cell.angle_gamma   90.00
#
_symmetry.space_group_name_H-M   'P 1'
#
loop_
_entity.id
_entity.type
_entity.pdbx_description
1 polymer ?
#
loop_
_entity_poly.entity_id
_entity_poly.type
_entity_poly.pdbx_seq_one_letter_code
_entity_poly.pdbx_strand_id
1 'polypeptide(L)'
;MTNKEMLCTALKQSALELNCTVDDLTRGKSKAVISMAAEGARKYLSLPFYCQLVSYGSGIVASVNEEIYADAKAYIEKYAPEHCFETPNMLVLQSALERRGMSACFMAEYWLCDTDAIRPIDCGYELRLLTAEDFAPLYTPQWSNALCEKRKELDVLGIGAYDGEKLVGLAGCSADCESMWQMGVDVLPDYRRRGIASAVTGRLAAEIMAPVSYTHLRAHET
;
A
#
# COMPACT_ATOMS: atom_id res chain seq x y z
N MET A 1 -4.20 4.87 -17.69
CA MET A 1 -4.68 5.53 -16.43
C MET A 1 -3.89 6.81 -16.23
N THR A 2 -4.54 7.94 -15.97
CA THR A 2 -3.89 9.21 -15.64
C THR A 2 -3.61 9.33 -14.15
N ASN A 3 -2.70 10.22 -13.73
CA ASN A 3 -2.45 10.50 -12.30
C ASN A 3 -3.72 10.89 -11.54
N LYS A 4 -4.62 11.65 -12.20
CA LYS A 4 -5.92 12.03 -11.60
C LYS A 4 -6.85 10.84 -11.39
N GLU A 5 -6.93 9.93 -12.34
CA GLU A 5 -7.72 8.69 -12.23
C GLU A 5 -7.17 7.80 -11.12
N MET A 6 -5.84 7.66 -11.04
CA MET A 6 -5.18 6.89 -9.99
C MET A 6 -5.47 7.44 -8.60
N LEU A 7 -5.32 8.75 -8.39
CA LEU A 7 -5.66 9.40 -7.13
C LEU A 7 -7.15 9.23 -6.79
N CYS A 8 -8.05 9.38 -7.76
CA CYS A 8 -9.47 9.18 -7.57
C CYS A 8 -9.79 7.75 -7.13
N THR A 9 -9.14 6.75 -7.71
CA THR A 9 -9.28 5.34 -7.32
C THR A 9 -8.81 5.11 -5.89
N ALA A 10 -7.63 5.62 -5.52
CA ALA A 10 -7.10 5.51 -4.17
C ALA A 10 -8.01 6.17 -3.12
N LEU A 11 -8.52 7.36 -3.42
CA LEU A 11 -9.46 8.07 -2.55
C LEU A 11 -10.77 7.30 -2.36
N LYS A 12 -11.34 6.73 -3.42
CA LYS A 12 -12.56 5.91 -3.34
C LYS A 12 -12.35 4.66 -2.51
N GLN A 13 -11.23 3.97 -2.71
CA GLN A 13 -10.89 2.77 -1.95
C GLN A 13 -10.69 3.09 -0.47
N SER A 14 -9.94 4.16 -0.16
CA SER A 14 -9.76 4.59 1.24
C SER A 14 -11.06 5.05 1.89
N ALA A 15 -11.92 5.74 1.16
CA ALA A 15 -13.23 6.16 1.69
C ALA A 15 -14.11 4.96 2.05
N LEU A 16 -14.11 3.92 1.22
CA LEU A 16 -14.81 2.66 1.50
C LEU A 16 -14.26 1.97 2.75
N GLU A 17 -12.95 1.83 2.86
CA GLU A 17 -12.28 1.15 3.98
C GLU A 17 -12.38 1.89 5.31
N LEU A 18 -12.47 3.21 5.26
CA LEU A 18 -12.58 4.08 6.45
C LEU A 18 -14.03 4.32 6.89
N ASN A 19 -15.02 3.86 6.12
CA ASN A 19 -16.44 4.20 6.34
C ASN A 19 -16.69 5.71 6.30
N CYS A 20 -16.16 6.39 5.26
CA CYS A 20 -16.30 7.84 5.08
C CYS A 20 -16.58 8.17 3.59
N THR A 21 -16.62 9.45 3.27
CA THR A 21 -16.74 9.92 1.89
C THR A 21 -15.41 10.42 1.35
N VAL A 22 -15.26 10.48 0.02
CA VAL A 22 -14.08 11.10 -0.63
C VAL A 22 -13.91 12.56 -0.18
N ASP A 23 -15.02 13.26 0.01
CA ASP A 23 -15.03 14.64 0.50
C ASP A 23 -14.40 14.78 1.89
N ASP A 24 -14.63 13.81 2.77
CA ASP A 24 -14.03 13.79 4.12
C ASP A 24 -12.50 13.70 4.06
N LEU A 25 -11.94 13.07 3.01
CA LEU A 25 -10.50 12.94 2.79
C LEU A 25 -9.87 14.16 2.10
N THR A 26 -10.68 15.03 1.45
CA THR A 26 -10.14 16.09 0.58
C THR A 26 -10.49 17.52 0.99
N ARG A 27 -11.48 17.72 1.88
CA ARG A 27 -12.00 19.06 2.24
C ARG A 27 -11.24 19.81 3.35
N GLY A 28 -10.14 19.31 3.83
CA GLY A 28 -9.30 20.03 4.82
C GLY A 28 -9.85 20.06 6.24
N LYS A 29 -10.89 19.26 6.55
CA LYS A 29 -11.43 19.10 7.90
C LYS A 29 -11.18 17.70 8.41
N SER A 30 -10.53 17.59 9.57
CA SER A 30 -10.39 16.30 10.26
C SER A 30 -11.74 15.79 10.77
N LYS A 31 -12.00 14.49 10.65
CA LYS A 31 -13.26 13.84 10.98
C LYS A 31 -13.03 12.47 11.62
N ALA A 32 -13.71 12.19 12.72
CA ALA A 32 -13.81 10.85 13.28
C ALA A 32 -15.07 10.15 12.80
N VAL A 33 -14.96 8.86 12.49
CA VAL A 33 -16.06 7.98 12.07
C VAL A 33 -15.91 6.62 12.77
N ILE A 34 -17.01 5.87 12.84
CA ILE A 34 -16.96 4.50 13.39
C ILE A 34 -16.43 3.56 12.30
N SER A 35 -15.45 2.74 12.67
CA SER A 35 -14.89 1.71 11.79
C SER A 35 -15.92 0.59 11.58
N MET A 36 -16.09 0.18 10.32
CA MET A 36 -17.02 -0.87 9.93
C MET A 36 -16.36 -1.84 8.95
N ALA A 37 -16.88 -3.06 8.89
CA ALA A 37 -16.55 -3.98 7.81
C ALA A 37 -17.07 -3.42 6.48
N ALA A 38 -16.30 -3.58 5.40
CA ALA A 38 -16.64 -3.10 4.09
C ALA A 38 -16.38 -4.19 3.04
N GLU A 39 -17.41 -4.52 2.27
CA GLU A 39 -17.24 -5.36 1.07
C GLU A 39 -16.41 -4.59 0.04
N GLY A 40 -15.44 -5.28 -0.61
CA GLY A 40 -14.49 -4.64 -1.53
C GLY A 40 -13.27 -3.96 -0.87
N ALA A 41 -13.14 -4.04 0.45
CA ALA A 41 -11.91 -3.63 1.14
C ALA A 41 -10.71 -4.48 0.69
N ARG A 42 -9.49 -3.94 0.82
CA ARG A 42 -8.27 -4.70 0.54
C ARG A 42 -8.23 -5.97 1.40
N LYS A 43 -7.98 -7.10 0.77
CA LYS A 43 -8.13 -8.46 1.35
C LYS A 43 -7.27 -8.71 2.59
N TYR A 44 -6.18 -7.94 2.77
CA TYR A 44 -5.33 -8.07 3.94
C TYR A 44 -5.80 -7.25 5.16
N LEU A 45 -6.81 -6.39 4.99
CA LEU A 45 -7.35 -5.60 6.09
C LEU A 45 -8.34 -6.44 6.91
N SER A 46 -8.15 -6.46 8.21
CA SER A 46 -9.09 -7.08 9.15
C SER A 46 -10.02 -6.02 9.73
N LEU A 47 -10.97 -5.57 8.92
CA LEU A 47 -11.98 -4.58 9.34
C LEU A 47 -13.07 -5.22 10.21
N PRO A 48 -13.64 -4.47 11.19
CA PRO A 48 -13.32 -3.09 11.56
C PRO A 48 -12.02 -2.96 12.34
N PHE A 49 -11.24 -1.89 12.09
CA PHE A 49 -10.08 -1.59 12.92
C PHE A 49 -10.47 -0.93 14.25
N TYR A 50 -9.67 -1.17 15.28
CA TYR A 50 -9.84 -0.49 16.55
C TYR A 50 -9.53 1.01 16.44
N CYS A 51 -8.45 1.38 15.76
CA CYS A 51 -8.08 2.76 15.49
C CYS A 51 -7.22 2.86 14.24
N GLN A 52 -7.68 3.62 13.25
CA GLN A 52 -6.92 3.93 12.03
C GLN A 52 -7.06 5.41 11.71
N LEU A 53 -5.93 6.08 11.48
CA LEU A 53 -5.87 7.46 11.00
C LEU A 53 -5.30 7.49 9.60
N VAL A 54 -5.96 8.18 8.67
CA VAL A 54 -5.50 8.35 7.29
C VAL A 54 -5.56 9.82 6.89
N SER A 55 -4.51 10.28 6.21
CA SER A 55 -4.43 11.61 5.61
C SER A 55 -4.02 11.54 4.14
N TYR A 56 -4.64 12.39 3.35
CA TYR A 56 -4.23 12.72 1.98
C TYR A 56 -3.63 14.15 1.90
N GLY A 57 -3.13 14.67 3.03
CA GLY A 57 -2.46 15.97 3.14
C GLY A 57 -3.36 17.14 3.52
N SER A 58 -4.71 17.02 3.44
CA SER A 58 -5.63 18.12 3.72
C SER A 58 -6.34 18.04 5.07
N GLY A 59 -6.50 16.86 5.62
CA GLY A 59 -7.15 16.58 6.91
C GLY A 59 -6.88 15.14 7.33
N ILE A 60 -7.42 14.76 8.48
CA ILE A 60 -7.35 13.40 9.01
C ILE A 60 -8.74 12.79 9.04
N VAL A 61 -8.90 11.59 8.49
CA VAL A 61 -10.03 10.72 8.82
C VAL A 61 -9.56 9.69 9.84
N ALA A 62 -10.19 9.70 11.02
CA ALA A 62 -9.99 8.69 12.06
C ALA A 62 -11.18 7.72 12.05
N SER A 63 -10.95 6.51 11.53
CA SER A 63 -11.91 5.41 11.54
C SER A 63 -11.62 4.52 12.73
N VAL A 64 -12.52 4.47 13.71
CA VAL A 64 -12.21 3.96 15.05
C VAL A 64 -13.38 3.17 15.67
N ASN A 65 -13.05 2.33 16.65
CA ASN A 65 -14.04 1.71 17.52
C ASN A 65 -14.73 2.75 18.41
N GLU A 66 -15.98 2.51 18.81
CA GLU A 66 -16.77 3.40 19.67
C GLU A 66 -16.05 3.74 20.98
N GLU A 67 -15.33 2.79 21.58
CA GLU A 67 -14.64 2.96 22.86
C GLU A 67 -13.55 4.04 22.84
N ILE A 68 -12.92 4.27 21.69
CA ILE A 68 -11.85 5.28 21.54
C ILE A 68 -12.30 6.50 20.74
N TYR A 69 -13.55 6.54 20.28
CA TYR A 69 -14.04 7.60 19.40
C TYR A 69 -13.81 9.02 19.97
N ALA A 70 -14.14 9.23 21.26
CA ALA A 70 -14.00 10.53 21.88
C ALA A 70 -12.54 10.99 21.99
N ASP A 71 -11.61 10.08 22.36
CA ASP A 71 -10.17 10.36 22.44
C ASP A 71 -9.58 10.64 21.05
N ALA A 72 -9.91 9.82 20.06
CA ALA A 72 -9.44 9.98 18.68
C ALA A 72 -9.95 11.29 18.05
N LYS A 73 -11.22 11.62 18.27
CA LYS A 73 -11.81 12.89 17.82
C LYS A 73 -11.10 14.09 18.45
N ALA A 74 -10.94 14.08 19.79
CA ALA A 74 -10.23 15.15 20.49
C ALA A 74 -8.77 15.29 20.01
N TYR A 75 -8.10 14.16 19.68
CA TYR A 75 -6.76 14.14 19.15
C TYR A 75 -6.64 14.85 17.79
N ILE A 76 -7.47 14.46 16.81
CA ILE A 76 -7.42 15.04 15.46
C ILE A 76 -8.00 16.47 15.38
N GLU A 77 -8.76 16.91 16.37
CA GLU A 77 -9.23 18.30 16.50
C GLU A 77 -8.17 19.20 17.17
N LYS A 78 -7.30 18.62 18.00
CA LYS A 78 -6.26 19.35 18.73
C LYS A 78 -5.05 19.66 17.89
N TYR A 79 -4.62 18.73 17.02
CA TYR A 79 -3.38 18.85 16.26
C TYR A 79 -3.68 19.10 14.78
N ALA A 80 -2.87 19.96 14.13
CA ALA A 80 -2.90 20.11 12.68
C ALA A 80 -2.57 18.78 11.99
N PRO A 81 -3.11 18.50 10.78
CA PRO A 81 -2.92 17.22 10.09
C PRO A 81 -1.46 16.79 9.97
N GLU A 82 -0.55 17.72 9.65
CA GLU A 82 0.89 17.47 9.52
C GLU A 82 1.55 17.02 10.82
N HIS A 83 0.97 17.38 11.99
CA HIS A 83 1.50 17.02 13.30
C HIS A 83 0.84 15.79 13.92
N CYS A 84 -0.23 15.24 13.30
CA CYS A 84 -0.91 14.07 13.85
C CYS A 84 -0.09 12.78 13.77
N PHE A 85 0.95 12.74 12.93
CA PHE A 85 1.82 11.58 12.77
C PHE A 85 3.23 11.80 13.35
N GLU A 86 3.42 12.87 14.10
CA GLU A 86 4.69 13.18 14.74
C GLU A 86 4.73 12.75 16.20
N THR A 87 5.91 12.32 16.66
CA THR A 87 6.22 12.25 18.08
C THR A 87 6.65 13.65 18.57
N PRO A 88 6.24 14.11 19.75
CA PRO A 88 5.55 13.39 20.83
C PRO A 88 4.01 13.37 20.74
N ASN A 89 3.39 13.98 19.70
CA ASN A 89 1.92 14.08 19.61
C ASN A 89 1.26 12.70 19.59
N MET A 90 1.82 11.76 18.83
CA MET A 90 1.33 10.38 18.79
C MET A 90 1.31 9.68 20.15
N LEU A 91 2.16 10.07 21.09
CA LEU A 91 2.15 9.52 22.45
C LEU A 91 0.86 9.83 23.21
N VAL A 92 0.16 10.91 22.86
CA VAL A 92 -1.16 11.24 23.44
C VAL A 92 -2.19 10.22 23.01
N LEU A 93 -2.23 9.88 21.70
CA LEU A 93 -3.12 8.83 21.18
C LEU A 93 -2.70 7.45 21.69
N GLN A 94 -1.39 7.16 21.73
CA GLN A 94 -0.84 5.92 22.27
C GLN A 94 -1.30 5.71 23.73
N SER A 95 -1.23 6.73 24.57
CA SER A 95 -1.70 6.65 25.97
C SER A 95 -3.20 6.38 26.07
N ALA A 96 -4.00 6.88 25.12
CA ALA A 96 -5.44 6.58 25.07
C ALA A 96 -5.70 5.13 24.67
N LEU A 97 -4.91 4.58 23.75
CA LEU A 97 -4.96 3.18 23.34
C LEU A 97 -4.54 2.25 24.49
N GLU A 98 -3.44 2.56 25.19
CA GLU A 98 -2.90 1.76 26.30
C GLU A 98 -3.88 1.60 27.46
N ARG A 99 -4.66 2.63 27.79
CA ARG A 99 -5.73 2.52 28.79
C ARG A 99 -6.78 1.46 28.46
N ARG A 100 -6.81 1.00 27.21
CA ARG A 100 -7.73 -0.05 26.69
C ARG A 100 -7.00 -1.34 26.27
N GLY A 101 -5.75 -1.49 26.69
CA GLY A 101 -4.92 -2.65 26.36
C GLY A 101 -4.49 -2.73 24.90
N MET A 102 -4.58 -1.61 24.15
CA MET A 102 -4.22 -1.50 22.75
C MET A 102 -2.94 -0.69 22.58
N SER A 103 -2.29 -0.80 21.44
CA SER A 103 -1.12 0.02 21.10
C SER A 103 -1.07 0.30 19.60
N ALA A 104 -0.42 1.40 19.22
CA ALA A 104 -0.09 1.64 17.82
C ALA A 104 0.89 0.56 17.34
N CYS A 105 0.56 -0.09 16.23
CA CYS A 105 1.34 -1.21 15.71
C CYS A 105 1.94 -0.95 14.33
N PHE A 106 1.44 0.06 13.62
CA PHE A 106 1.84 0.30 12.24
C PHE A 106 1.69 1.77 11.86
N MET A 107 2.66 2.28 11.12
CA MET A 107 2.60 3.57 10.44
C MET A 107 3.33 3.45 9.10
N ALA A 108 2.72 3.93 8.03
CA ALA A 108 3.32 3.92 6.71
C ALA A 108 2.89 5.13 5.87
N GLU A 109 3.76 5.49 4.96
CA GLU A 109 3.43 6.36 3.83
C GLU A 109 3.12 5.48 2.62
N TYR A 110 2.08 5.85 1.87
CA TYR A 110 1.70 5.20 0.63
C TYR A 110 2.00 6.13 -0.54
N TRP A 111 2.68 5.60 -1.53
CA TRP A 111 3.06 6.34 -2.73
C TRP A 111 2.23 5.87 -3.91
N LEU A 112 1.63 6.82 -4.61
CA LEU A 112 1.02 6.56 -5.90
C LEU A 112 2.05 6.81 -7.00
N CYS A 113 2.01 5.96 -8.04
CA CYS A 113 2.91 6.09 -9.16
C CYS A 113 2.57 7.36 -9.98
N ASP A 114 3.58 8.12 -10.35
CA ASP A 114 3.44 9.15 -11.37
C ASP A 114 3.54 8.48 -12.76
N THR A 115 2.40 8.32 -13.42
CA THR A 115 2.32 7.63 -14.72
C THR A 115 3.11 8.34 -15.81
N ASP A 116 3.26 9.67 -15.72
CA ASP A 116 4.00 10.47 -16.70
C ASP A 116 5.52 10.37 -16.50
N ALA A 117 5.95 9.90 -15.33
CA ALA A 117 7.37 9.68 -14.99
C ALA A 117 7.85 8.24 -15.25
N ILE A 118 6.94 7.30 -15.57
CA ILE A 118 7.33 5.92 -15.85
C ILE A 118 8.19 5.87 -17.13
N ARG A 119 9.42 5.40 -16.96
CA ARG A 119 10.35 5.20 -18.07
C ARG A 119 11.26 4.01 -17.80
N PRO A 120 11.76 3.32 -18.84
CA PRO A 120 12.76 2.28 -18.68
C PRO A 120 14.03 2.84 -18.00
N ILE A 121 14.54 2.09 -17.05
CA ILE A 121 15.81 2.39 -16.36
C ILE A 121 16.71 1.19 -16.60
N ASP A 122 17.87 1.45 -17.20
CA ASP A 122 18.92 0.46 -17.35
C ASP A 122 19.72 0.34 -16.06
N CYS A 123 19.81 -0.86 -15.51
CA CYS A 123 20.63 -1.17 -14.33
C CYS A 123 21.80 -2.12 -14.64
N GLY A 124 22.03 -2.44 -15.93
CA GLY A 124 23.08 -3.36 -16.36
C GLY A 124 22.80 -4.84 -16.08
N TYR A 125 21.56 -5.18 -15.66
CA TYR A 125 21.12 -6.56 -15.39
C TYR A 125 19.93 -6.91 -16.27
N GLU A 126 19.81 -8.19 -16.64
CA GLU A 126 18.67 -8.68 -17.38
C GLU A 126 17.40 -8.60 -16.52
N LEU A 127 16.32 -8.01 -17.07
CA LEU A 127 15.01 -7.94 -16.40
C LEU A 127 14.06 -8.96 -17.03
N ARG A 128 13.54 -9.89 -16.22
CA ARG A 128 12.58 -10.91 -16.63
C ARG A 128 11.22 -10.66 -15.97
N LEU A 129 10.15 -10.79 -16.78
CA LEU A 129 8.78 -10.80 -16.26
C LEU A 129 8.51 -12.15 -15.61
N LEU A 130 7.93 -12.12 -14.42
CA LEU A 130 7.55 -13.28 -13.61
C LEU A 130 6.05 -13.25 -13.35
N THR A 131 5.44 -14.42 -13.35
CA THR A 131 4.02 -14.63 -13.06
C THR A 131 3.84 -15.46 -11.80
N ALA A 132 2.60 -15.67 -11.36
CA ALA A 132 2.31 -16.48 -10.17
C ALA A 132 2.91 -17.89 -10.23
N GLU A 133 3.08 -18.47 -11.44
CA GLU A 133 3.69 -19.79 -11.64
C GLU A 133 5.18 -19.82 -11.25
N ASP A 134 5.87 -18.68 -11.38
CA ASP A 134 7.30 -18.56 -11.09
C ASP A 134 7.59 -18.29 -9.59
N PHE A 135 6.58 -17.94 -8.80
CA PHE A 135 6.80 -17.46 -7.43
C PHE A 135 7.05 -18.56 -6.41
N ALA A 136 6.64 -19.81 -6.67
CA ALA A 136 6.76 -20.90 -5.69
C ALA A 136 8.14 -21.02 -5.03
N PRO A 137 9.28 -20.99 -5.76
CA PRO A 137 10.62 -21.06 -5.15
C PRO A 137 11.09 -19.74 -4.54
N LEU A 138 10.35 -18.63 -4.75
CA LEU A 138 10.75 -17.29 -4.34
C LEU A 138 10.14 -16.87 -2.99
N TYR A 139 9.24 -17.64 -2.40
CA TYR A 139 8.71 -17.38 -1.06
C TYR A 139 9.76 -17.71 0.00
N THR A 140 10.71 -16.81 0.14
CA THR A 140 11.83 -16.91 1.08
C THR A 140 12.02 -15.58 1.82
N PRO A 141 12.67 -15.55 3.00
CA PRO A 141 12.85 -14.32 3.75
C PRO A 141 13.51 -13.18 2.98
N GLN A 142 14.39 -13.49 2.01
CA GLN A 142 15.10 -12.48 1.21
C GLN A 142 14.20 -11.72 0.23
N TRP A 143 13.01 -12.25 -0.09
CA TRP A 143 12.03 -11.65 -1.02
C TRP A 143 10.71 -11.29 -0.34
N SER A 144 10.71 -11.17 0.99
CA SER A 144 9.50 -11.01 1.80
C SER A 144 8.83 -9.63 1.70
N ASN A 145 9.49 -8.62 1.12
CA ASN A 145 8.83 -7.36 0.78
C ASN A 145 8.22 -7.41 -0.63
N ALA A 146 8.89 -8.09 -1.57
CA ALA A 146 8.40 -8.23 -2.94
C ALA A 146 7.20 -9.19 -3.05
N LEU A 147 7.21 -10.29 -2.27
CA LEU A 147 6.18 -11.33 -2.27
C LEU A 147 5.70 -11.63 -0.85
N CYS A 148 4.42 -12.00 -0.70
CA CYS A 148 3.85 -12.29 0.60
C CYS A 148 3.43 -13.75 0.73
N GLU A 149 4.27 -14.59 1.36
CA GLU A 149 3.98 -16.02 1.55
C GLU A 149 2.62 -16.29 2.22
N LYS A 150 2.17 -15.41 3.13
CA LYS A 150 0.90 -15.55 3.82
C LYS A 150 -0.32 -15.21 2.96
N ARG A 151 -0.11 -14.66 1.77
CA ARG A 151 -1.15 -14.20 0.82
C ARG A 151 -0.72 -14.48 -0.62
N LYS A 152 -0.17 -15.68 -0.87
CA LYS A 152 0.34 -16.12 -2.18
C LYS A 152 -0.67 -15.94 -3.30
N GLU A 153 -1.93 -16.15 -2.99
CA GLU A 153 -3.06 -16.03 -3.91
C GLU A 153 -3.31 -14.62 -4.41
N LEU A 154 -2.72 -13.62 -3.75
CA LEU A 154 -2.80 -12.22 -4.18
C LEU A 154 -1.60 -11.77 -5.02
N ASP A 155 -0.48 -12.50 -4.97
CA ASP A 155 0.71 -12.15 -5.75
C ASP A 155 0.50 -12.55 -7.22
N VAL A 156 0.52 -11.57 -8.13
CA VAL A 156 0.07 -11.75 -9.52
C VAL A 156 1.15 -11.52 -10.56
N LEU A 157 2.06 -10.58 -10.33
CA LEU A 157 3.07 -10.18 -11.31
C LEU A 157 4.37 -9.76 -10.61
N GLY A 158 5.51 -10.01 -11.25
CA GLY A 158 6.81 -9.59 -10.76
C GLY A 158 7.81 -9.29 -11.85
N ILE A 159 8.84 -8.52 -11.51
CA ILE A 159 10.02 -8.29 -12.35
C ILE A 159 11.24 -8.71 -11.56
N GLY A 160 11.95 -9.72 -12.05
CA GLY A 160 13.25 -10.17 -11.52
C GLY A 160 14.40 -9.54 -12.29
N ALA A 161 15.43 -9.07 -11.57
CA ALA A 161 16.72 -8.69 -12.13
C ALA A 161 17.73 -9.83 -11.93
N TYR A 162 18.45 -10.19 -12.98
CA TYR A 162 19.32 -11.37 -13.01
C TYR A 162 20.77 -11.02 -13.35
N ASP A 163 21.69 -11.61 -12.59
CA ASP A 163 23.13 -11.68 -12.88
C ASP A 163 23.43 -13.10 -13.36
N GLY A 164 23.47 -13.30 -14.67
CA GLY A 164 23.38 -14.64 -15.27
C GLY A 164 22.07 -15.32 -14.89
N GLU A 165 22.13 -16.46 -14.20
CA GLU A 165 20.96 -17.18 -13.71
C GLU A 165 20.58 -16.82 -12.25
N LYS A 166 21.36 -15.97 -11.60
CA LYS A 166 21.11 -15.60 -10.22
C LYS A 166 20.13 -14.43 -10.13
N LEU A 167 18.99 -14.63 -9.47
CA LEU A 167 18.06 -13.54 -9.13
C LEU A 167 18.71 -12.64 -8.06
N VAL A 168 18.88 -11.36 -8.36
CA VAL A 168 19.57 -10.39 -7.51
C VAL A 168 18.69 -9.23 -7.03
N GLY A 169 17.55 -9.03 -7.68
CA GLY A 169 16.52 -8.07 -7.30
C GLY A 169 15.17 -8.53 -7.78
N LEU A 170 14.13 -8.26 -7.01
CA LEU A 170 12.74 -8.64 -7.31
C LEU A 170 11.82 -7.49 -6.92
N ALA A 171 10.97 -7.07 -7.84
CA ALA A 171 9.75 -6.33 -7.53
C ALA A 171 8.57 -7.26 -7.79
N GLY A 172 7.63 -7.31 -6.85
CA GLY A 172 6.39 -8.06 -6.98
C GLY A 172 5.18 -7.18 -6.71
N CYS A 173 4.01 -7.58 -7.18
CA CYS A 173 2.76 -6.91 -6.82
C CYS A 173 1.67 -7.91 -6.43
N SER A 174 0.84 -7.48 -5.49
CA SER A 174 -0.34 -8.21 -5.02
C SER A 174 -1.63 -7.48 -5.41
N ALA A 175 -2.62 -8.24 -5.88
CA ALA A 175 -3.97 -7.76 -6.19
C ALA A 175 -4.82 -7.70 -4.91
N ASP A 176 -4.55 -6.71 -4.08
CA ASP A 176 -5.16 -6.61 -2.74
C ASP A 176 -6.67 -6.35 -2.79
N CYS A 177 -7.14 -5.67 -3.82
CA CYS A 177 -8.55 -5.52 -4.14
C CYS A 177 -8.74 -5.36 -5.66
N GLU A 178 -9.98 -5.23 -6.10
CA GLU A 178 -10.29 -5.12 -7.54
C GLU A 178 -9.63 -3.90 -8.22
N SER A 179 -9.49 -2.81 -7.49
CA SER A 179 -9.07 -1.52 -8.04
C SER A 179 -7.63 -1.12 -7.75
N MET A 180 -6.96 -1.75 -6.77
CA MET A 180 -5.63 -1.37 -6.31
C MET A 180 -4.71 -2.56 -6.11
N TRP A 181 -3.50 -2.45 -6.65
CA TRP A 181 -2.41 -3.40 -6.46
C TRP A 181 -1.28 -2.74 -5.70
N GLN A 182 -0.70 -3.46 -4.77
CA GLN A 182 0.43 -2.99 -3.97
C GLN A 182 1.72 -3.59 -4.50
N MET A 183 2.75 -2.75 -4.69
CA MET A 183 4.08 -3.20 -5.09
C MET A 183 5.02 -3.23 -3.91
N GLY A 184 5.89 -4.26 -3.87
CA GLY A 184 7.01 -4.36 -2.97
C GLY A 184 8.30 -4.67 -3.72
N VAL A 185 9.46 -4.41 -3.11
CA VAL A 185 10.75 -4.61 -3.77
C VAL A 185 11.81 -5.07 -2.78
N ASP A 186 12.63 -6.02 -3.22
CA ASP A 186 13.83 -6.47 -2.54
C ASP A 186 15.03 -6.49 -3.49
N VAL A 187 16.20 -6.17 -2.95
CA VAL A 187 17.49 -6.30 -3.65
C VAL A 187 18.50 -6.93 -2.70
N LEU A 188 19.19 -7.97 -3.16
CA LEU A 188 20.24 -8.63 -2.38
C LEU A 188 21.28 -7.62 -1.88
N PRO A 189 21.77 -7.74 -0.65
CA PRO A 189 22.68 -6.76 -0.04
C PRO A 189 23.88 -6.38 -0.92
N ASP A 190 24.55 -7.37 -1.53
CA ASP A 190 25.76 -7.17 -2.36
C ASP A 190 25.46 -6.47 -3.71
N TYR A 191 24.18 -6.36 -4.08
CA TYR A 191 23.72 -5.76 -5.33
C TYR A 191 23.02 -4.41 -5.14
N ARG A 192 22.92 -3.93 -3.90
CA ARG A 192 22.30 -2.63 -3.59
C ARG A 192 23.10 -1.47 -4.15
N ARG A 193 22.44 -0.32 -4.31
CA ARG A 193 23.00 0.95 -4.80
C ARG A 193 23.50 0.89 -6.25
N ARG A 194 22.98 -0.04 -7.04
CA ARG A 194 23.28 -0.21 -8.48
C ARG A 194 22.08 0.10 -9.39
N GLY A 195 21.03 0.78 -8.87
CA GLY A 195 19.84 1.14 -9.65
C GLY A 195 18.81 0.01 -9.84
N ILE A 196 19.07 -1.21 -9.34
CA ILE A 196 18.22 -2.39 -9.55
C ILE A 196 16.80 -2.16 -9.04
N ALA A 197 16.63 -1.67 -7.80
CA ALA A 197 15.31 -1.42 -7.24
C ALA A 197 14.47 -0.48 -8.13
N SER A 198 15.05 0.62 -8.57
CA SER A 198 14.38 1.57 -9.47
C SER A 198 14.03 0.94 -10.82
N ALA A 199 14.93 0.11 -11.39
CA ALA A 199 14.70 -0.55 -12.67
C ALA A 199 13.57 -1.57 -12.60
N VAL A 200 13.57 -2.49 -11.60
CA VAL A 200 12.53 -3.50 -11.46
C VAL A 200 11.17 -2.89 -11.09
N THR A 201 11.15 -1.87 -10.21
CA THR A 201 9.90 -1.18 -9.82
C THR A 201 9.33 -0.37 -11.00
N GLY A 202 10.17 0.36 -11.72
CA GLY A 202 9.73 1.13 -12.90
C GLY A 202 9.20 0.23 -14.02
N ARG A 203 9.86 -0.91 -14.27
CA ARG A 203 9.39 -1.90 -15.24
C ARG A 203 8.09 -2.56 -14.79
N LEU A 204 7.96 -2.94 -13.52
CA LEU A 204 6.73 -3.51 -12.98
C LEU A 204 5.57 -2.52 -13.07
N ALA A 205 5.77 -1.25 -12.73
CA ALA A 205 4.76 -0.21 -12.87
C ALA A 205 4.29 -0.07 -14.33
N ALA A 206 5.22 -0.12 -15.30
CA ALA A 206 4.89 -0.09 -16.72
C ALA A 206 4.03 -1.28 -17.15
N GLU A 207 4.35 -2.50 -16.68
CA GLU A 207 3.56 -3.71 -16.97
C GLU A 207 2.16 -3.62 -16.38
N ILE A 208 2.02 -3.18 -15.11
CA ILE A 208 0.71 -3.02 -14.45
C ILE A 208 -0.16 -1.99 -15.18
N MET A 209 0.44 -0.90 -15.68
CA MET A 209 -0.29 0.17 -16.36
C MET A 209 -0.58 -0.13 -17.84
N ALA A 210 0.03 -1.17 -18.41
CA ALA A 210 -0.20 -1.53 -19.81
C ALA A 210 -1.65 -2.03 -20.01
N PRO A 211 -2.37 -1.55 -21.05
CA PRO A 211 -3.78 -1.91 -21.28
C PRO A 211 -4.01 -3.43 -21.44
N VAL A 212 -3.00 -4.18 -21.89
CA VAL A 212 -3.08 -5.63 -22.17
C VAL A 212 -2.97 -6.45 -20.88
N SER A 213 -2.17 -6.02 -19.90
CA SER A 213 -1.97 -6.76 -18.64
C SER A 213 -3.24 -6.86 -17.80
N TYR A 214 -4.03 -5.79 -17.79
CA TYR A 214 -5.31 -5.75 -17.05
C TYR A 214 -6.36 -6.71 -17.61
N THR A 215 -6.34 -6.99 -18.93
CA THR A 215 -7.31 -7.88 -19.60
C THR A 215 -6.95 -9.35 -19.41
N HIS A 216 -5.66 -9.69 -19.36
CA HIS A 216 -5.21 -11.07 -19.16
C HIS A 216 -5.42 -11.57 -17.72
N LEU A 217 -5.28 -10.70 -16.72
CA LEU A 217 -5.46 -11.07 -15.32
C LEU A 217 -6.92 -11.26 -14.94
N ARG A 218 -7.87 -10.59 -15.63
CA ARG A 218 -9.32 -10.85 -15.47
C ARG A 218 -9.80 -12.13 -16.17
N ALA A 219 -9.09 -12.64 -17.17
CA ALA A 219 -9.49 -13.83 -17.94
C ALA A 219 -9.26 -15.16 -17.20
N HIS A 220 -8.54 -15.15 -16.09
CA HIS A 220 -8.30 -16.34 -15.26
C HIS A 220 -9.28 -16.50 -14.09
N GLU A 221 -10.26 -15.61 -13.95
CA GLU A 221 -11.31 -15.66 -12.92
C GLU A 221 -12.66 -16.21 -13.42
N THR A 222 -12.68 -16.99 -14.54
CA THR A 222 -13.91 -17.68 -15.00
C THR A 222 -13.79 -19.18 -14.86
#